data_bc0b27fd38f8490485a6c5f0fd054fc6
#
_entry.id   bc0b27fd38f8490485a6c5f0fd054fc6
#
_cell.length_a   1.000
_cell.length_b   1.000
_cell.length_c   1.000
_cell.angle_alpha   90.00
_cell.angle_beta   90.00
_cell.angle_gamma   90.00
#
_symmetry.space_group_name_H-M   'P 1'
#
loop_
_entity.id
_entity.type
_entity.pdbx_description
1 polymer ?
#
loop_
_entity_poly.entity_id
_entity_poly.type
_entity_poly.pdbx_seq_one_letter_code
_entity_poly.pdbx_strand_id
1 'polypeptide(L)'
;MTERLYYTDPALLEFDTEIVETGRAGDRHYTILRQSAFYPTSGGQQFDTGTLNETPVVDVVEDESHEVRHITEQPVGAVGDHVRGIVDRQRRRRHRRQHTAQHILSQSLIRCLGAETVSVHLGEEYGAVELNREEVSDSDLAEVESFANQVVADSLPVKIMFVEGEEIDKLPLRKIPDRSGPLRVIRVGEFDYSACGGTHCVNTSEVIGIKLVGTEKIRGHLLVKFLSGEQVWEDYDARFRVTNLLSQELTCHIEDFPAKFEKLSEENKQLRKDLAELQKELLPIKATQLAENVRRIGEHGLVAEDIGAYDKKGIGQLAGAVAEKANGVAMLYSDGRVVIATSESSGLDAGAMAREITTRLGLKGGGNARQSQLGGATSEQLSECAEIVGRMMGNG
;
A
#
# COMPACT_ATOMS: atom_id res chain seq x y z
N MET A 1 10.96 -1.25 40.98
CA MET A 1 10.16 -1.68 39.81
C MET A 1 8.92 -0.83 39.74
N THR A 2 8.65 -0.24 38.58
CA THR A 2 7.46 0.58 38.34
C THR A 2 6.16 -0.22 38.56
N GLU A 3 5.25 0.24 39.40
CA GLU A 3 3.92 -0.35 39.53
C GLU A 3 3.10 -0.08 38.27
N ARG A 4 2.58 -1.16 37.62
CA ARG A 4 1.88 -1.10 36.33
C ARG A 4 0.38 -0.99 36.56
N LEU A 5 -0.14 0.24 36.64
CA LEU A 5 -1.55 0.51 36.93
C LEU A 5 -2.49 -0.11 35.86
N TYR A 6 -2.04 -0.16 34.59
CA TYR A 6 -2.78 -0.77 33.49
C TYR A 6 -2.96 -2.31 33.63
N TYR A 7 -2.25 -2.96 34.55
CA TYR A 7 -2.45 -4.38 34.84
C TYR A 7 -3.74 -4.66 35.60
N THR A 8 -4.18 -3.71 36.42
CA THR A 8 -5.40 -3.82 37.21
C THR A 8 -6.54 -3.00 36.60
N ASP A 9 -6.27 -1.81 36.08
CA ASP A 9 -7.23 -0.96 35.42
C ASP A 9 -6.71 -0.47 34.04
N PRO A 10 -6.99 -1.20 32.96
CA PRO A 10 -6.60 -0.79 31.61
C PRO A 10 -7.35 0.43 31.09
N ALA A 11 -8.40 0.89 31.76
CA ALA A 11 -9.17 2.08 31.40
C ALA A 11 -8.63 3.37 32.06
N LEU A 12 -7.74 3.24 33.05
CA LEU A 12 -7.13 4.39 33.73
C LEU A 12 -6.30 5.22 32.76
N LEU A 13 -6.64 6.51 32.65
CA LEU A 13 -5.98 7.44 31.75
C LEU A 13 -5.21 8.54 32.46
N GLU A 14 -5.56 8.85 33.72
CA GLU A 14 -4.94 9.91 34.48
C GLU A 14 -4.47 9.37 35.82
N PHE A 15 -3.27 9.74 36.24
CA PHE A 15 -2.67 9.30 37.48
C PHE A 15 -1.64 10.30 37.97
N ASP A 16 -1.46 10.37 39.29
CA ASP A 16 -0.39 11.14 39.92
C ASP A 16 0.68 10.17 40.42
N THR A 17 1.94 10.57 40.29
CA THR A 17 3.07 9.72 40.63
C THR A 17 4.31 10.55 40.98
N GLU A 18 5.38 9.87 41.39
CA GLU A 18 6.68 10.45 41.70
C GLU A 18 7.75 9.95 40.72
N ILE A 19 8.65 10.83 40.35
CA ILE A 19 9.81 10.48 39.52
C ILE A 19 10.85 9.73 40.39
N VAL A 20 11.18 8.49 39.98
CA VAL A 20 12.16 7.64 40.66
C VAL A 20 13.55 7.77 40.04
N GLU A 21 13.61 7.91 38.71
CA GLU A 21 14.86 8.03 37.98
C GLU A 21 14.66 8.88 36.72
N THR A 22 15.70 9.61 36.34
CA THR A 22 15.75 10.35 35.08
C THR A 22 17.11 10.15 34.43
N GLY A 23 17.15 10.21 33.10
CA GLY A 23 18.41 10.09 32.36
C GLY A 23 18.26 10.43 30.87
N ARG A 24 19.25 10.03 30.08
CA ARG A 24 19.28 10.22 28.65
C ARG A 24 19.19 8.88 27.91
N ALA A 25 18.43 8.85 26.84
CA ALA A 25 18.32 7.76 25.88
C ALA A 25 18.67 8.33 24.49
N GLY A 26 19.98 8.35 24.16
CA GLY A 26 20.49 9.05 22.99
C GLY A 26 20.28 10.57 23.11
N ASP A 27 19.61 11.17 22.11
CA ASP A 27 19.31 12.60 22.10
C ASP A 27 18.05 12.97 22.91
N ARG A 28 17.31 11.96 23.38
CA ARG A 28 16.08 12.13 24.16
C ARG A 28 16.31 11.96 25.66
N HIS A 29 15.27 12.24 26.42
CA HIS A 29 15.23 12.03 27.86
C HIS A 29 14.36 10.83 28.20
N TYR A 30 14.69 10.13 29.31
CA TYR A 30 13.79 9.15 29.88
C TYR A 30 13.46 9.46 31.34
N THR A 31 12.30 9.04 31.76
CA THR A 31 11.84 9.14 33.15
C THR A 31 11.23 7.81 33.57
N ILE A 32 11.67 7.29 34.72
CA ILE A 32 11.08 6.15 35.41
C ILE A 32 10.21 6.67 36.54
N LEU A 33 8.98 6.15 36.63
CA LEU A 33 7.97 6.57 37.58
C LEU A 33 7.74 5.48 38.63
N ARG A 34 7.34 5.86 39.85
CA ARG A 34 6.95 4.91 40.92
C ARG A 34 5.80 4.02 40.46
N GLN A 35 4.80 4.60 39.81
CA GLN A 35 3.66 3.90 39.18
C GLN A 35 3.33 4.53 37.84
N SER A 36 2.79 3.73 36.90
CA SER A 36 2.47 4.22 35.56
C SER A 36 1.25 3.52 34.97
N ALA A 37 0.38 4.34 34.34
CA ALA A 37 -0.69 3.84 33.47
C ALA A 37 -0.26 3.71 32.01
N PHE A 38 0.90 4.22 31.59
CA PHE A 38 1.41 4.07 30.23
C PHE A 38 1.85 2.62 29.95
N TYR A 39 1.31 2.04 28.89
CA TYR A 39 1.70 0.71 28.42
C TYR A 39 2.97 0.79 27.55
N PRO A 40 4.02 0.02 27.82
CA PRO A 40 5.19 -0.09 26.94
C PRO A 40 4.91 -1.02 25.79
N THR A 41 5.66 -0.90 24.69
CA THR A 41 5.58 -1.89 23.58
C THR A 41 5.90 -3.29 24.09
N SER A 42 4.92 -4.19 24.04
CA SER A 42 5.07 -5.57 24.47
C SER A 42 3.98 -6.46 23.90
N GLY A 43 4.25 -7.76 23.72
CA GLY A 43 3.23 -8.76 23.33
C GLY A 43 2.46 -8.44 22.05
N GLY A 44 3.09 -7.75 21.10
CA GLY A 44 2.48 -7.33 19.85
C GLY A 44 1.69 -6.01 19.93
N GLN A 45 1.36 -5.50 21.14
CA GLN A 45 0.73 -4.20 21.33
C GLN A 45 1.80 -3.09 21.39
N GLN A 46 1.55 -1.99 20.69
CA GLN A 46 2.41 -0.81 20.71
C GLN A 46 2.23 0.02 21.99
N PHE A 47 3.19 0.88 22.28
CA PHE A 47 3.20 1.78 23.41
C PHE A 47 2.09 2.83 23.35
N ASP A 48 1.74 3.34 24.52
CA ASP A 48 0.84 4.49 24.65
C ASP A 48 1.62 5.81 24.49
N THR A 49 0.91 6.82 24.00
CA THR A 49 1.34 8.23 24.02
C THR A 49 0.53 9.02 25.03
N GLY A 50 0.93 10.25 25.26
CA GLY A 50 0.24 11.16 26.20
C GLY A 50 1.20 12.22 26.72
N THR A 51 1.02 12.65 27.99
CA THR A 51 1.89 13.65 28.62
C THR A 51 2.25 13.28 30.05
N LEU A 52 3.44 13.70 30.49
CA LEU A 52 3.84 13.82 31.90
C LEU A 52 3.92 15.31 32.22
N ASN A 53 3.02 15.78 33.09
CA ASN A 53 2.66 17.19 33.20
C ASN A 53 2.24 17.70 31.80
N GLU A 54 2.99 18.63 31.21
CA GLU A 54 2.72 19.15 29.86
C GLU A 54 3.69 18.56 28.81
N THR A 55 4.68 17.77 29.26
CA THR A 55 5.72 17.21 28.37
C THR A 55 5.21 15.97 27.63
N PRO A 56 5.21 15.96 26.29
CA PRO A 56 4.74 14.83 25.51
C PRO A 56 5.61 13.57 25.71
N VAL A 57 4.96 12.43 25.94
CA VAL A 57 5.57 11.09 25.94
C VAL A 57 5.51 10.56 24.52
N VAL A 58 6.70 10.40 23.91
CA VAL A 58 6.84 10.00 22.49
C VAL A 58 7.15 8.53 22.30
N ASP A 59 7.54 7.82 23.38
CA ASP A 59 7.75 6.38 23.40
C ASP A 59 7.68 5.86 24.83
N VAL A 60 7.32 4.59 25.01
CA VAL A 60 7.34 3.91 26.30
C VAL A 60 7.94 2.51 26.09
N VAL A 61 9.04 2.25 26.76
CA VAL A 61 9.80 1.01 26.60
C VAL A 61 10.01 0.33 27.95
N GLU A 62 10.05 -0.99 27.94
CA GLU A 62 10.48 -1.80 29.07
C GLU A 62 11.96 -2.12 28.90
N ASP A 63 12.77 -1.83 29.91
CA ASP A 63 14.19 -2.15 29.88
C ASP A 63 14.50 -3.58 30.39
N GLU A 64 15.77 -3.97 30.34
CA GLU A 64 16.23 -5.30 30.79
C GLU A 64 15.95 -5.59 32.28
N SER A 65 15.76 -4.53 33.08
CA SER A 65 15.43 -4.61 34.50
C SER A 65 13.92 -4.64 34.76
N HIS A 66 13.12 -4.70 33.68
CA HIS A 66 11.66 -4.62 33.72
C HIS A 66 11.11 -3.28 34.23
N GLU A 67 11.90 -2.20 34.21
CA GLU A 67 11.43 -0.86 34.48
C GLU A 67 10.79 -0.24 33.25
N VAL A 68 9.76 0.60 33.50
CA VAL A 68 9.03 1.30 32.42
C VAL A 68 9.64 2.68 32.24
N ARG A 69 10.32 2.89 31.09
CA ARG A 69 10.92 4.16 30.70
C ARG A 69 9.98 4.95 29.80
N HIS A 70 9.64 6.17 30.25
CA HIS A 70 8.84 7.12 29.47
C HIS A 70 9.80 8.04 28.73
N ILE A 71 9.80 7.98 27.40
CA ILE A 71 10.72 8.75 26.54
C ILE A 71 10.06 10.08 26.17
N THR A 72 10.80 11.15 26.36
CA THR A 72 10.36 12.53 26.08
C THR A 72 11.45 13.30 25.34
N GLU A 73 11.08 14.35 24.61
CA GLU A 73 12.07 15.22 23.93
C GLU A 73 12.68 16.24 24.90
N GLN A 74 11.95 16.60 25.93
CA GLN A 74 12.37 17.53 26.97
C GLN A 74 12.37 16.83 28.33
N PRO A 75 13.18 17.26 29.33
CA PRO A 75 13.14 16.70 30.66
C PRO A 75 11.78 17.02 31.33
N VAL A 76 11.23 16.04 32.07
CA VAL A 76 9.96 16.17 32.78
C VAL A 76 10.13 16.85 34.15
N GLY A 77 11.18 16.49 34.85
CA GLY A 77 11.48 16.98 36.20
C GLY A 77 12.71 16.29 36.81
N ALA A 78 12.92 16.48 38.10
CA ALA A 78 13.99 15.84 38.87
C ALA A 78 13.45 14.65 39.67
N VAL A 79 14.36 13.78 40.15
CA VAL A 79 14.03 12.68 41.07
C VAL A 79 13.37 13.23 42.32
N GLY A 80 12.25 12.67 42.72
CA GLY A 80 11.41 13.11 43.87
C GLY A 80 10.30 14.08 43.47
N ASP A 81 10.28 14.63 42.27
CA ASP A 81 9.20 15.50 41.82
C ASP A 81 7.91 14.71 41.59
N HIS A 82 6.79 15.33 41.98
CA HIS A 82 5.46 14.80 41.67
C HIS A 82 5.03 15.24 40.27
N VAL A 83 4.54 14.28 39.49
CA VAL A 83 4.07 14.49 38.12
C VAL A 83 2.69 13.87 37.91
N ARG A 84 1.89 14.53 37.06
CA ARG A 84 0.61 13.99 36.58
C ARG A 84 0.84 13.38 35.19
N GLY A 85 0.48 12.09 35.06
CA GLY A 85 0.46 11.37 33.79
C GLY A 85 -0.93 11.39 33.18
N ILE A 86 -1.01 11.71 31.88
CA ILE A 86 -2.26 11.66 31.09
C ILE A 86 -1.97 10.85 29.83
N VAL A 87 -2.62 9.67 29.74
CA VAL A 87 -2.51 8.77 28.58
C VAL A 87 -3.48 9.23 27.50
N ASP A 88 -3.05 9.19 26.24
CA ASP A 88 -3.90 9.46 25.08
C ASP A 88 -5.10 8.49 25.06
N ARG A 89 -6.28 9.05 25.24
CA ARG A 89 -7.56 8.32 25.33
C ARG A 89 -7.87 7.57 24.04
N GLN A 90 -7.63 8.21 22.88
CA GLN A 90 -8.01 7.64 21.59
C GLN A 90 -7.10 6.47 21.23
N ARG A 91 -5.78 6.64 21.41
CA ARG A 91 -4.78 5.59 21.19
C ARG A 91 -4.99 4.41 22.14
N ARG A 92 -5.16 4.65 23.44
CA ARG A 92 -5.44 3.61 24.44
C ARG A 92 -6.72 2.83 24.09
N ARG A 93 -7.81 3.51 23.71
CA ARG A 93 -9.08 2.88 23.34
C ARG A 93 -8.90 2.00 22.11
N ARG A 94 -8.17 2.47 21.10
CA ARG A 94 -7.83 1.67 19.89
C ARG A 94 -7.05 0.42 20.26
N HIS A 95 -6.00 0.53 21.08
CA HIS A 95 -5.22 -0.62 21.53
C HIS A 95 -6.04 -1.65 22.31
N ARG A 96 -6.87 -1.20 23.25
CA ARG A 96 -7.77 -2.09 24.00
C ARG A 96 -8.71 -2.87 23.08
N ARG A 97 -9.33 -2.20 22.11
CA ARG A 97 -10.23 -2.82 21.14
C ARG A 97 -9.50 -3.81 20.24
N GLN A 98 -8.39 -3.41 19.69
CA GLN A 98 -7.61 -4.23 18.78
C GLN A 98 -7.04 -5.48 19.48
N HIS A 99 -6.55 -5.33 20.71
CA HIS A 99 -6.03 -6.46 21.48
C HIS A 99 -7.14 -7.44 21.89
N THR A 100 -8.29 -6.93 22.30
CA THR A 100 -9.45 -7.78 22.63
C THR A 100 -10.00 -8.47 21.38
N ALA A 101 -10.08 -7.76 20.27
CA ALA A 101 -10.43 -8.34 18.95
C ALA A 101 -9.49 -9.47 18.55
N GLN A 102 -8.18 -9.29 18.77
CA GLN A 102 -7.18 -10.32 18.49
C GLN A 102 -7.40 -11.59 19.33
N HIS A 103 -7.71 -11.44 20.63
CA HIS A 103 -8.03 -12.59 21.47
C HIS A 103 -9.27 -13.34 20.97
N ILE A 104 -10.34 -12.60 20.64
CA ILE A 104 -11.57 -13.17 20.09
C ILE A 104 -11.28 -13.89 18.76
N LEU A 105 -10.56 -13.24 17.85
CA LEU A 105 -10.21 -13.81 16.55
C LEU A 105 -9.35 -15.07 16.67
N SER A 106 -8.30 -15.04 17.50
CA SER A 106 -7.43 -16.19 17.72
C SER A 106 -8.19 -17.40 18.27
N GLN A 107 -9.09 -17.17 19.21
CA GLN A 107 -9.90 -18.27 19.77
C GLN A 107 -10.96 -18.75 18.76
N SER A 108 -11.51 -17.87 17.94
CA SER A 108 -12.43 -18.25 16.85
C SER A 108 -11.74 -19.11 15.80
N LEU A 109 -10.50 -18.77 15.41
CA LEU A 109 -9.67 -19.57 14.50
C LEU A 109 -9.40 -20.97 15.03
N ILE A 110 -9.13 -21.10 16.34
CA ILE A 110 -8.97 -22.42 16.99
C ILE A 110 -10.28 -23.19 16.95
N ARG A 111 -11.40 -22.56 17.34
CA ARG A 111 -12.70 -23.26 17.46
C ARG A 111 -13.27 -23.69 16.10
N CYS A 112 -13.18 -22.84 15.09
CA CYS A 112 -13.72 -23.14 13.75
C CYS A 112 -12.77 -24.04 12.94
N LEU A 113 -11.46 -23.80 13.03
CA LEU A 113 -10.49 -24.41 12.11
C LEU A 113 -9.42 -25.26 12.78
N GLY A 114 -9.30 -25.23 14.11
CA GLY A 114 -8.14 -25.79 14.82
C GLY A 114 -6.83 -25.10 14.43
N ALA A 115 -6.86 -23.85 13.98
CA ALA A 115 -5.70 -23.06 13.57
C ALA A 115 -5.18 -22.24 14.76
N GLU A 116 -3.92 -22.48 15.13
CA GLU A 116 -3.29 -21.80 16.26
C GLU A 116 -2.56 -20.53 15.79
N THR A 117 -2.58 -19.51 16.66
CA THR A 117 -1.82 -18.26 16.44
C THR A 117 -0.38 -18.44 16.89
N VAL A 118 0.56 -18.25 15.98
CA VAL A 118 2.01 -18.31 16.20
C VAL A 118 2.55 -16.96 16.68
N SER A 119 2.17 -15.89 16.01
CA SER A 119 2.55 -14.52 16.36
C SER A 119 1.42 -13.52 16.16
N VAL A 120 1.56 -12.35 16.76
CA VAL A 120 0.57 -11.26 16.72
C VAL A 120 1.27 -9.95 16.46
N HIS A 121 0.67 -9.13 15.60
CA HIS A 121 1.07 -7.75 15.36
C HIS A 121 -0.16 -6.83 15.45
N LEU A 122 -0.09 -5.82 16.32
CA LEU A 122 -1.17 -4.84 16.51
C LEU A 122 -0.64 -3.47 16.04
N GLY A 123 -0.76 -3.23 14.74
CA GLY A 123 -0.28 -2.02 14.08
C GLY A 123 -1.31 -0.88 14.05
N GLU A 124 -0.89 0.29 13.57
CA GLU A 124 -1.77 1.45 13.43
C GLU A 124 -2.78 1.30 12.30
N GLU A 125 -2.39 0.66 11.19
CA GLU A 125 -3.25 0.47 10.02
C GLU A 125 -4.15 -0.76 10.16
N TYR A 126 -3.61 -1.86 10.65
CA TYR A 126 -4.34 -3.11 10.87
C TYR A 126 -3.70 -3.95 11.99
N GLY A 127 -4.47 -4.84 12.57
CA GLY A 127 -3.96 -5.95 13.36
C GLY A 127 -3.73 -7.17 12.49
N ALA A 128 -2.79 -8.04 12.89
CA ALA A 128 -2.55 -9.29 12.19
C ALA A 128 -2.27 -10.44 13.14
N VAL A 129 -2.75 -11.63 12.78
CA VAL A 129 -2.44 -12.90 13.45
C VAL A 129 -1.79 -13.84 12.45
N GLU A 130 -0.64 -14.40 12.82
CA GLU A 130 0.07 -15.40 12.06
C GLU A 130 -0.38 -16.80 12.51
N LEU A 131 -0.80 -17.64 11.58
CA LEU A 131 -1.33 -18.96 11.83
C LEU A 131 -0.31 -20.05 11.51
N ASN A 132 -0.36 -21.17 12.26
CA ASN A 132 0.39 -22.39 11.98
C ASN A 132 -0.13 -23.16 10.75
N ARG A 133 -0.62 -22.46 9.73
CA ARG A 133 -1.15 -23.00 8.47
C ARG A 133 -0.68 -22.18 7.31
N GLU A 134 -0.52 -22.80 6.15
CA GLU A 134 -0.11 -22.11 4.92
C GLU A 134 -1.28 -21.51 4.15
N GLU A 135 -2.47 -22.08 4.28
CA GLU A 135 -3.66 -21.70 3.55
C GLU A 135 -4.93 -21.90 4.40
N VAL A 136 -5.88 -21.03 4.19
CA VAL A 136 -7.26 -21.12 4.69
C VAL A 136 -8.17 -20.60 3.56
N SER A 137 -9.30 -21.25 3.30
CA SER A 137 -10.22 -20.82 2.26
C SER A 137 -10.95 -19.52 2.65
N ASP A 138 -11.40 -18.77 1.65
CA ASP A 138 -12.19 -17.54 1.89
C ASP A 138 -13.50 -17.85 2.61
N SER A 139 -14.12 -19.01 2.34
CA SER A 139 -15.33 -19.47 3.03
C SER A 139 -15.08 -19.74 4.51
N ASP A 140 -13.95 -20.38 4.86
CA ASP A 140 -13.58 -20.65 6.24
C ASP A 140 -13.27 -19.36 6.99
N LEU A 141 -12.57 -18.41 6.34
CA LEU A 141 -12.31 -17.10 6.91
C LEU A 141 -13.60 -16.30 7.14
N ALA A 142 -14.59 -16.40 6.24
CA ALA A 142 -15.88 -15.76 6.42
C ALA A 142 -16.67 -16.38 7.59
N GLU A 143 -16.58 -17.69 7.80
CA GLU A 143 -17.19 -18.37 8.96
C GLU A 143 -16.52 -17.91 10.27
N VAL A 144 -15.18 -17.86 10.31
CA VAL A 144 -14.42 -17.36 11.46
C VAL A 144 -14.80 -15.89 11.78
N GLU A 145 -14.87 -15.02 10.77
CA GLU A 145 -15.27 -13.63 10.94
C GLU A 145 -16.68 -13.53 11.50
N SER A 146 -17.61 -14.27 10.98
CA SER A 146 -19.01 -14.31 11.46
C SER A 146 -19.07 -14.77 12.91
N PHE A 147 -18.38 -15.86 13.26
CA PHE A 147 -18.33 -16.39 14.62
C PHE A 147 -17.68 -15.40 15.59
N ALA A 148 -16.56 -14.77 15.21
CA ALA A 148 -15.90 -13.76 16.03
C ALA A 148 -16.82 -12.56 16.30
N ASN A 149 -17.59 -12.10 15.31
CA ASN A 149 -18.54 -11.02 15.46
C ASN A 149 -19.77 -11.41 16.31
N GLN A 150 -20.16 -12.68 16.31
CA GLN A 150 -21.18 -13.17 17.23
C GLN A 150 -20.69 -13.03 18.68
N VAL A 151 -19.43 -13.40 18.99
CA VAL A 151 -18.82 -13.23 20.31
C VAL A 151 -18.76 -11.74 20.73
N VAL A 152 -18.52 -10.84 19.77
CA VAL A 152 -18.60 -9.39 20.02
C VAL A 152 -20.02 -8.99 20.41
N ALA A 153 -21.02 -9.45 19.66
CA ALA A 153 -22.43 -9.14 19.89
C ALA A 153 -22.98 -9.73 21.20
N ASP A 154 -22.47 -10.88 21.63
CA ASP A 154 -22.88 -11.56 22.86
C ASP A 154 -22.51 -10.76 24.12
N SER A 155 -21.71 -9.70 23.99
CA SER A 155 -21.37 -8.77 25.09
C SER A 155 -20.78 -9.48 26.31
N LEU A 156 -19.85 -10.40 26.08
CA LEU A 156 -19.21 -11.18 27.17
C LEU A 156 -18.31 -10.29 28.04
N PRO A 157 -18.29 -10.49 29.37
CA PRO A 157 -17.38 -9.76 30.25
C PRO A 157 -15.93 -10.17 30.01
N VAL A 158 -15.03 -9.20 29.93
CA VAL A 158 -13.57 -9.40 29.87
C VAL A 158 -12.99 -9.07 31.24
N LYS A 159 -12.43 -10.09 31.92
CA LYS A 159 -11.92 -9.98 33.28
C LYS A 159 -10.42 -10.22 33.34
N ILE A 160 -9.78 -9.47 34.20
CA ILE A 160 -8.37 -9.69 34.58
C ILE A 160 -8.36 -10.59 35.81
N MET A 161 -7.51 -11.62 35.75
CA MET A 161 -7.26 -12.56 36.85
C MET A 161 -5.77 -12.64 37.11
N PHE A 162 -5.38 -12.81 38.37
CA PHE A 162 -4.02 -13.17 38.76
C PHE A 162 -4.07 -14.55 39.39
N VAL A 163 -3.31 -15.48 38.85
CA VAL A 163 -3.30 -16.91 39.28
C VAL A 163 -1.90 -17.37 39.52
N GLU A 164 -1.71 -18.31 40.47
CA GLU A 164 -0.40 -18.87 40.85
C GLU A 164 -0.47 -20.35 41.02
N GLY A 165 0.68 -21.02 40.84
CA GLY A 165 0.86 -22.44 41.15
C GLY A 165 -0.16 -23.34 40.48
N GLU A 166 -0.75 -24.28 41.25
CA GLU A 166 -1.74 -25.25 40.75
C GLU A 166 -3.03 -24.65 40.18
N GLU A 167 -3.32 -23.40 40.46
CA GLU A 167 -4.49 -22.72 39.86
C GLU A 167 -4.33 -22.51 38.35
N ILE A 168 -3.09 -22.37 37.86
CA ILE A 168 -2.77 -22.22 36.44
C ILE A 168 -3.22 -23.45 35.67
N ASP A 169 -2.94 -24.67 36.22
CA ASP A 169 -3.25 -25.95 35.58
C ASP A 169 -4.76 -26.25 35.50
N LYS A 170 -5.56 -25.56 36.32
CA LYS A 170 -7.04 -25.69 36.33
C LYS A 170 -7.72 -24.83 35.29
N LEU A 171 -7.00 -23.88 34.69
CA LEU A 171 -7.57 -22.99 33.68
C LEU A 171 -7.35 -23.57 32.27
N PRO A 172 -8.36 -23.44 31.37
CA PRO A 172 -8.23 -23.86 29.96
C PRO A 172 -7.45 -22.80 29.17
N LEU A 173 -6.18 -22.57 29.56
CA LEU A 173 -5.33 -21.59 28.91
C LEU A 173 -5.03 -22.01 27.48
N ARG A 174 -5.14 -21.07 26.55
CA ARG A 174 -4.76 -21.27 25.14
C ARG A 174 -3.29 -21.69 24.97
N LYS A 175 -2.41 -21.07 25.77
CA LYS A 175 -0.98 -21.41 25.83
C LYS A 175 -0.47 -21.14 27.24
N ILE A 176 0.24 -22.11 27.81
CA ILE A 176 0.91 -21.93 29.10
C ILE A 176 2.27 -21.30 28.81
N PRO A 177 2.59 -20.10 29.35
CA PRO A 177 3.89 -19.48 29.16
C PRO A 177 4.95 -20.20 29.99
N ASP A 178 6.17 -20.31 29.43
CA ASP A 178 7.33 -20.87 30.13
C ASP A 178 7.93 -19.83 31.09
N ARG A 179 7.26 -19.58 32.21
CA ARG A 179 7.74 -18.67 33.26
C ARG A 179 7.18 -19.07 34.61
N SER A 180 7.92 -18.75 35.68
CA SER A 180 7.49 -18.93 37.08
C SER A 180 6.87 -17.65 37.66
N GLY A 181 6.04 -17.80 38.70
CA GLY A 181 5.42 -16.72 39.43
C GLY A 181 3.98 -16.39 38.98
N PRO A 182 3.40 -15.32 39.53
CA PRO A 182 2.03 -14.92 39.26
C PRO A 182 1.78 -14.70 37.78
N LEU A 183 0.71 -15.28 37.26
CA LEU A 183 0.31 -15.16 35.87
C LEU A 183 -0.92 -14.25 35.77
N ARG A 184 -0.79 -13.16 34.99
CA ARG A 184 -1.93 -12.34 34.62
C ARG A 184 -2.66 -13.00 33.44
N VAL A 185 -3.93 -13.34 33.64
CA VAL A 185 -4.81 -14.00 32.68
C VAL A 185 -5.95 -13.07 32.31
N ILE A 186 -6.20 -12.94 31.02
CA ILE A 186 -7.38 -12.30 30.47
C ILE A 186 -8.41 -13.37 30.17
N ARG A 187 -9.58 -13.28 30.80
CA ARG A 187 -10.72 -14.15 30.59
C ARG A 187 -11.82 -13.43 29.84
N VAL A 188 -12.24 -13.95 28.72
CA VAL A 188 -13.38 -13.48 27.92
C VAL A 188 -14.55 -14.43 28.15
N GLY A 189 -15.42 -14.13 29.11
CA GLY A 189 -16.48 -15.04 29.53
C GLY A 189 -15.97 -16.45 29.82
N GLU A 190 -16.60 -17.46 29.20
CA GLU A 190 -16.11 -18.85 29.10
C GLU A 190 -15.52 -19.16 27.72
N PHE A 191 -15.25 -18.12 26.93
CA PHE A 191 -14.83 -18.25 25.54
C PHE A 191 -13.32 -18.37 25.38
N ASP A 192 -12.53 -17.50 26.03
CA ASP A 192 -11.05 -17.50 25.96
C ASP A 192 -10.41 -17.25 27.33
N TYR A 193 -9.29 -17.94 27.57
CA TYR A 193 -8.41 -17.77 28.72
C TYR A 193 -6.98 -17.66 28.21
N SER A 194 -6.39 -16.47 28.32
CA SER A 194 -5.05 -16.24 27.75
C SER A 194 -4.15 -15.50 28.73
N ALA A 195 -2.94 -16.00 28.91
CA ALA A 195 -1.89 -15.28 29.62
C ALA A 195 -1.50 -14.03 28.81
N CYS A 196 -1.77 -12.83 29.32
CA CYS A 196 -1.56 -11.60 28.60
C CYS A 196 -1.29 -10.43 29.51
N GLY A 197 -0.24 -9.62 29.19
CA GLY A 197 0.10 -8.37 29.87
C GLY A 197 -0.55 -7.14 29.28
N GLY A 198 -1.25 -7.25 28.14
CA GLY A 198 -1.79 -6.12 27.39
C GLY A 198 -3.02 -5.45 27.97
N THR A 199 -3.46 -4.38 27.33
CA THR A 199 -4.67 -3.64 27.73
C THR A 199 -5.89 -4.14 26.98
N HIS A 200 -7.00 -4.37 27.67
CA HIS A 200 -8.23 -4.95 27.11
C HIS A 200 -9.47 -4.12 27.41
N CYS A 201 -10.51 -4.31 26.62
CA CYS A 201 -11.86 -3.85 26.91
C CYS A 201 -12.40 -4.52 28.21
N VAL A 202 -13.44 -3.98 28.81
CA VAL A 202 -14.12 -4.63 29.94
C VAL A 202 -15.26 -5.54 29.46
N ASN A 203 -15.62 -5.41 28.17
CA ASN A 203 -16.69 -6.18 27.54
C ASN A 203 -16.41 -6.36 26.04
N THR A 204 -16.79 -7.51 25.46
CA THR A 204 -16.54 -7.78 24.02
C THR A 204 -17.27 -6.82 23.09
N SER A 205 -18.43 -6.28 23.49
CA SER A 205 -19.18 -5.30 22.68
C SER A 205 -18.43 -3.99 22.46
N GLU A 206 -17.45 -3.63 23.33
CA GLU A 206 -16.61 -2.46 23.10
C GLU A 206 -15.71 -2.60 21.86
N VAL A 207 -15.48 -3.81 21.39
CA VAL A 207 -14.72 -4.09 20.15
C VAL A 207 -15.42 -3.55 18.90
N ILE A 208 -16.74 -3.34 18.97
CA ILE A 208 -17.63 -2.85 17.91
C ILE A 208 -17.79 -3.87 16.77
N GLY A 209 -16.70 -4.34 16.19
CA GLY A 209 -16.68 -5.34 15.14
C GLY A 209 -15.26 -5.75 14.77
N ILE A 210 -15.15 -6.90 14.09
CA ILE A 210 -13.91 -7.46 13.55
C ILE A 210 -14.12 -7.69 12.06
N LYS A 211 -13.26 -7.11 11.22
CA LYS A 211 -13.30 -7.30 9.77
C LYS A 211 -11.98 -7.86 9.27
N LEU A 212 -12.02 -9.02 8.63
CA LEU A 212 -10.85 -9.55 7.93
C LEU A 212 -10.67 -8.80 6.61
N VAL A 213 -9.47 -8.28 6.38
CA VAL A 213 -9.20 -7.40 5.22
C VAL A 213 -8.18 -7.95 4.25
N GLY A 214 -7.62 -9.12 4.54
CA GLY A 214 -6.72 -9.82 3.63
C GLY A 214 -5.86 -10.84 4.33
N THR A 215 -5.16 -11.63 3.51
CA THR A 215 -4.19 -12.64 3.94
C THR A 215 -2.87 -12.46 3.22
N GLU A 216 -1.78 -12.92 3.83
CA GLU A 216 -0.45 -12.89 3.24
C GLU A 216 0.32 -14.15 3.65
N LYS A 217 1.01 -14.79 2.70
CA LYS A 217 1.87 -15.95 3.00
C LYS A 217 3.24 -15.48 3.50
N ILE A 218 3.64 -15.93 4.68
CA ILE A 218 4.91 -15.57 5.31
C ILE A 218 5.61 -16.84 5.81
N ARG A 219 6.73 -17.21 5.19
CA ARG A 219 7.63 -18.29 5.68
C ARG A 219 6.92 -19.64 5.98
N GLY A 220 5.93 -20.01 5.15
CA GLY A 220 5.16 -21.25 5.36
C GLY A 220 3.99 -21.11 6.34
N HIS A 221 3.68 -19.91 6.77
CA HIS A 221 2.54 -19.54 7.60
C HIS A 221 1.58 -18.61 6.84
N LEU A 222 0.37 -18.48 7.34
CA LEU A 222 -0.62 -17.52 6.84
C LEU A 222 -0.79 -16.38 7.83
N LEU A 223 -0.54 -15.16 7.38
CA LEU A 223 -0.88 -13.95 8.11
C LEU A 223 -2.30 -13.52 7.75
N VAL A 224 -3.18 -13.40 8.74
CA VAL A 224 -4.55 -12.90 8.58
C VAL A 224 -4.63 -11.50 9.13
N LYS A 225 -4.93 -10.52 8.27
CA LYS A 225 -5.05 -9.11 8.61
C LYS A 225 -6.48 -8.76 9.00
N PHE A 226 -6.65 -7.96 10.05
CA PHE A 226 -7.97 -7.57 10.53
C PHE A 226 -8.03 -6.11 10.97
N LEU A 227 -9.22 -5.53 10.88
CA LEU A 227 -9.59 -4.25 11.47
C LEU A 227 -10.52 -4.49 12.66
N SER A 228 -10.54 -3.57 13.60
CA SER A 228 -11.47 -3.59 14.73
C SER A 228 -11.81 -2.18 15.21
N GLY A 229 -12.89 -2.06 15.93
CA GLY A 229 -13.33 -0.78 16.47
C GLY A 229 -13.68 0.24 15.39
N GLU A 230 -13.24 1.46 15.57
CA GLU A 230 -13.46 2.57 14.65
C GLU A 230 -12.87 2.32 13.28
N GLN A 231 -11.75 1.57 13.18
CA GLN A 231 -11.10 1.27 11.90
C GLN A 231 -12.05 0.55 10.90
N VAL A 232 -12.99 -0.26 11.40
CA VAL A 232 -14.00 -0.93 10.55
C VAL A 232 -14.89 0.10 9.86
N TRP A 233 -15.32 1.14 10.58
CA TRP A 233 -16.15 2.20 10.03
C TRP A 233 -15.37 3.15 9.12
N GLU A 234 -14.12 3.46 9.47
CA GLU A 234 -13.22 4.28 8.65
C GLU A 234 -12.98 3.59 7.28
N ASP A 235 -12.73 2.28 7.26
CA ASP A 235 -12.58 1.49 6.04
C ASP A 235 -13.90 1.39 5.24
N TYR A 236 -15.03 1.16 5.94
CA TYR A 236 -16.34 1.15 5.30
C TYR A 236 -16.65 2.48 4.62
N ASP A 237 -16.44 3.61 5.31
CA ASP A 237 -16.67 4.94 4.77
C ASP A 237 -15.78 5.26 3.57
N ALA A 238 -14.51 4.82 3.62
CA ALA A 238 -13.59 4.97 2.50
C ALA A 238 -14.06 4.20 1.26
N ARG A 239 -14.46 2.93 1.44
CA ARG A 239 -15.02 2.08 0.37
C ARG A 239 -16.34 2.62 -0.14
N PHE A 240 -17.23 3.05 0.76
CA PHE A 240 -18.52 3.62 0.40
C PHE A 240 -18.37 4.86 -0.48
N ARG A 241 -17.46 5.77 -0.15
CA ARG A 241 -17.18 6.95 -0.99
C ARG A 241 -16.75 6.57 -2.40
N VAL A 242 -15.81 5.62 -2.53
CA VAL A 242 -15.33 5.17 -3.83
C VAL A 242 -16.42 4.46 -4.62
N THR A 243 -17.14 3.52 -3.99
CA THR A 243 -18.21 2.77 -4.67
C THR A 243 -19.39 3.67 -5.07
N ASN A 244 -19.73 4.66 -4.24
CA ASN A 244 -20.78 5.62 -4.56
C ASN A 244 -20.40 6.50 -5.75
N LEU A 245 -19.16 6.96 -5.81
CA LEU A 245 -18.63 7.72 -6.95
C LEU A 245 -18.66 6.89 -8.23
N LEU A 246 -18.22 5.63 -8.17
CA LEU A 246 -18.29 4.71 -9.32
C LEU A 246 -19.74 4.44 -9.76
N SER A 247 -20.70 4.29 -8.81
CA SER A 247 -22.12 4.11 -9.13
C SER A 247 -22.69 5.31 -9.88
N GLN A 248 -22.31 6.53 -9.49
CA GLN A 248 -22.72 7.76 -10.19
C GLN A 248 -22.12 7.83 -11.60
N GLU A 249 -20.80 7.65 -11.74
CA GLU A 249 -20.10 7.72 -13.03
C GLU A 249 -20.58 6.64 -14.02
N LEU A 250 -20.77 5.41 -13.53
CA LEU A 250 -21.18 4.28 -14.36
C LEU A 250 -22.70 4.16 -14.51
N THR A 251 -23.47 4.95 -13.75
CA THR A 251 -24.95 4.89 -13.72
C THR A 251 -25.47 3.48 -13.53
N CYS A 252 -24.98 2.79 -12.48
CA CYS A 252 -25.39 1.42 -12.14
C CYS A 252 -25.24 1.13 -10.64
N HIS A 253 -25.86 0.04 -10.16
CA HIS A 253 -25.69 -0.42 -8.79
C HIS A 253 -24.34 -1.11 -8.59
N ILE A 254 -23.90 -1.20 -7.33
CA ILE A 254 -22.59 -1.77 -6.96
C ILE A 254 -22.44 -3.23 -7.43
N GLU A 255 -23.53 -4.00 -7.39
CA GLU A 255 -23.54 -5.39 -7.82
C GLU A 255 -23.29 -5.54 -9.33
N ASP A 256 -23.59 -4.49 -10.11
CA ASP A 256 -23.41 -4.48 -11.56
C ASP A 256 -22.00 -4.09 -12.01
N PHE A 257 -21.14 -3.63 -11.09
CA PHE A 257 -19.78 -3.18 -11.43
C PHE A 257 -18.96 -4.18 -12.24
N PRO A 258 -18.92 -5.49 -11.88
CA PRO A 258 -18.15 -6.46 -12.65
C PRO A 258 -18.62 -6.55 -14.10
N ALA A 259 -19.94 -6.67 -14.33
CA ALA A 259 -20.52 -6.74 -15.67
C ALA A 259 -20.32 -5.45 -16.48
N LYS A 260 -20.46 -4.29 -15.83
CA LYS A 260 -20.22 -2.99 -16.45
C LYS A 260 -18.75 -2.80 -16.85
N PHE A 261 -17.83 -3.20 -15.98
CA PHE A 261 -16.39 -3.15 -16.26
C PHE A 261 -16.00 -4.05 -17.43
N GLU A 262 -16.53 -5.29 -17.46
CA GLU A 262 -16.29 -6.23 -18.56
C GLU A 262 -16.79 -5.64 -19.89
N LYS A 263 -18.00 -5.09 -19.90
CA LYS A 263 -18.57 -4.44 -21.09
C LYS A 263 -17.69 -3.27 -21.57
N LEU A 264 -17.31 -2.36 -20.69
CA LEU A 264 -16.43 -1.24 -21.03
C LEU A 264 -15.06 -1.68 -21.53
N SER A 265 -14.52 -2.74 -20.96
CA SER A 265 -13.25 -3.33 -21.39
C SER A 265 -13.34 -3.89 -22.82
N GLU A 266 -14.42 -4.62 -23.14
CA GLU A 266 -14.62 -5.17 -24.48
C GLU A 266 -14.94 -4.07 -25.50
N GLU A 267 -15.76 -3.08 -25.16
CA GLU A 267 -15.99 -1.90 -26.02
C GLU A 267 -14.71 -1.16 -26.33
N ASN A 268 -13.84 -0.94 -25.33
CA ASN A 268 -12.54 -0.29 -25.54
C ASN A 268 -11.63 -1.09 -26.46
N LYS A 269 -11.62 -2.41 -26.31
CA LYS A 269 -10.86 -3.31 -27.18
C LYS A 269 -11.37 -3.28 -28.61
N GLN A 270 -12.70 -3.28 -28.80
CA GLN A 270 -13.31 -3.19 -30.13
C GLN A 270 -13.00 -1.83 -30.78
N LEU A 271 -13.19 -0.70 -30.05
CA LEU A 271 -12.89 0.62 -30.57
C LEU A 271 -11.42 0.76 -31.01
N ARG A 272 -10.47 0.18 -30.27
CA ARG A 272 -9.07 0.16 -30.68
C ARG A 272 -8.85 -0.62 -31.96
N LYS A 273 -9.58 -1.73 -32.14
CA LYS A 273 -9.51 -2.53 -33.37
C LYS A 273 -10.07 -1.75 -34.56
N ASP A 274 -11.26 -1.16 -34.39
CA ASP A 274 -11.91 -0.38 -35.42
C ASP A 274 -11.08 0.83 -35.85
N LEU A 275 -10.45 1.50 -34.87
CA LEU A 275 -9.53 2.62 -35.13
C LEU A 275 -8.31 2.14 -35.96
N ALA A 276 -7.74 0.99 -35.62
CA ALA A 276 -6.59 0.44 -36.38
C ALA A 276 -7.00 0.04 -37.82
N GLU A 277 -8.20 -0.49 -38.02
CA GLU A 277 -8.72 -0.81 -39.34
C GLU A 277 -8.93 0.45 -40.18
N LEU A 278 -9.58 1.47 -39.62
CA LEU A 278 -9.79 2.78 -40.28
C LEU A 278 -8.46 3.45 -40.63
N GLN A 279 -7.48 3.42 -39.72
CA GLN A 279 -6.13 3.94 -39.99
C GLN A 279 -5.49 3.23 -41.19
N LYS A 280 -5.63 1.89 -41.26
CA LYS A 280 -5.11 1.08 -42.37
C LYS A 280 -5.77 1.43 -43.69
N GLU A 281 -7.09 1.64 -43.72
CA GLU A 281 -7.83 2.05 -44.91
C GLU A 281 -7.45 3.45 -45.40
N LEU A 282 -7.24 4.40 -44.48
CA LEU A 282 -6.83 5.76 -44.79
C LEU A 282 -5.35 5.91 -45.16
N LEU A 283 -4.52 4.92 -44.80
CA LEU A 283 -3.08 4.96 -44.99
C LEU A 283 -2.67 5.28 -46.45
N PRO A 284 -3.21 4.63 -47.51
CA PRO A 284 -2.82 4.93 -48.90
C PRO A 284 -3.22 6.33 -49.37
N ILE A 285 -4.36 6.83 -48.89
CA ILE A 285 -4.84 8.17 -49.19
C ILE A 285 -3.92 9.20 -48.54
N LYS A 286 -3.68 9.06 -47.25
CA LYS A 286 -2.82 9.97 -46.48
C LYS A 286 -1.37 9.95 -46.98
N ALA A 287 -0.87 8.79 -47.34
CA ALA A 287 0.46 8.64 -47.95
C ALA A 287 0.58 9.38 -49.28
N THR A 288 -0.47 9.35 -50.11
CA THR A 288 -0.52 10.14 -51.37
C THR A 288 -0.49 11.63 -51.12
N GLN A 289 -1.36 12.10 -50.21
CA GLN A 289 -1.41 13.52 -49.83
C GLN A 289 -0.08 14.06 -49.28
N LEU A 290 0.54 13.31 -48.36
CA LEU A 290 1.86 13.68 -47.82
C LEU A 290 2.98 13.67 -48.86
N ALA A 291 2.92 12.74 -49.80
CA ALA A 291 3.89 12.65 -50.90
C ALA A 291 3.80 13.83 -51.92
N GLU A 292 2.70 14.58 -51.95
CA GLU A 292 2.57 15.82 -52.73
C GLU A 292 3.55 16.88 -52.26
N ASN A 293 3.88 16.90 -50.95
CA ASN A 293 4.81 17.86 -50.34
C ASN A 293 6.29 17.43 -50.50
N VAL A 294 6.60 16.59 -51.51
CA VAL A 294 7.93 16.08 -51.70
C VAL A 294 8.91 17.16 -52.19
N ARG A 295 10.03 17.31 -51.46
CA ARG A 295 11.19 18.08 -51.85
C ARG A 295 12.17 17.18 -52.59
N ARG A 296 12.55 17.47 -53.85
CA ARG A 296 13.53 16.70 -54.62
C ARG A 296 14.95 17.10 -54.25
N ILE A 297 15.79 16.07 -53.98
CA ILE A 297 17.21 16.21 -53.72
C ILE A 297 17.95 15.14 -54.59
N GLY A 298 18.51 15.58 -55.68
CA GLY A 298 19.03 14.66 -56.72
C GLY A 298 17.90 13.79 -57.30
N GLU A 299 18.11 12.47 -57.31
CA GLU A 299 17.13 11.49 -57.81
C GLU A 299 16.08 11.11 -56.76
N HIS A 300 16.26 11.53 -55.50
CA HIS A 300 15.43 11.09 -54.36
C HIS A 300 14.48 12.21 -53.89
N GLY A 301 13.35 11.79 -53.29
CA GLY A 301 12.40 12.68 -52.63
C GLY A 301 12.60 12.69 -51.11
N LEU A 302 12.42 13.85 -50.46
CA LEU A 302 12.35 14.01 -49.03
C LEU A 302 10.99 14.59 -48.68
N VAL A 303 10.25 13.93 -47.80
CA VAL A 303 9.02 14.42 -47.17
C VAL A 303 9.25 14.57 -45.68
N ALA A 304 8.97 15.72 -45.07
CA ALA A 304 9.09 15.98 -43.66
C ALA A 304 7.84 16.69 -43.14
N GLU A 305 6.99 16.02 -42.42
CA GLU A 305 5.68 16.53 -42.02
C GLU A 305 5.34 16.22 -40.56
N ASP A 306 4.71 17.18 -39.89
CA ASP A 306 4.04 16.95 -38.60
C ASP A 306 2.61 16.46 -38.88
N ILE A 307 2.32 15.24 -38.46
CA ILE A 307 1.04 14.57 -38.76
C ILE A 307 0.08 14.57 -37.56
N GLY A 308 0.40 15.31 -36.48
CA GLY A 308 -0.35 15.30 -35.24
C GLY A 308 -0.27 13.96 -34.48
N ALA A 309 -1.26 13.66 -33.65
CA ALA A 309 -1.28 12.44 -32.87
C ALA A 309 -1.48 11.19 -33.74
N TYR A 310 -0.55 10.25 -33.64
CA TYR A 310 -0.58 8.98 -34.36
C TYR A 310 0.00 7.86 -33.50
N ASP A 311 -0.58 6.64 -33.56
CA ASP A 311 -0.04 5.52 -32.80
C ASP A 311 1.34 5.06 -33.33
N LYS A 312 2.12 4.45 -32.44
CA LYS A 312 3.52 4.06 -32.74
C LYS A 312 3.68 3.15 -33.95
N LYS A 313 2.72 2.26 -34.19
CA LYS A 313 2.77 1.31 -35.30
C LYS A 313 2.28 1.95 -36.59
N GLY A 314 1.22 2.70 -36.52
CA GLY A 314 0.63 3.42 -37.66
C GLY A 314 1.54 4.46 -38.26
N ILE A 315 2.26 5.26 -37.45
CA ILE A 315 3.22 6.24 -37.97
C ILE A 315 4.35 5.56 -38.76
N GLY A 316 4.82 4.40 -38.31
CA GLY A 316 5.85 3.65 -39.03
C GLY A 316 5.38 3.13 -40.39
N GLN A 317 4.16 2.63 -40.46
CA GLN A 317 3.53 2.17 -41.72
C GLN A 317 3.29 3.36 -42.67
N LEU A 318 2.83 4.47 -42.17
CA LEU A 318 2.59 5.66 -42.97
C LEU A 318 3.92 6.22 -43.52
N ALA A 319 4.95 6.33 -42.68
CA ALA A 319 6.27 6.79 -43.12
C ALA A 319 6.86 5.91 -44.22
N GLY A 320 6.75 4.57 -44.09
CA GLY A 320 7.15 3.64 -45.14
C GLY A 320 6.40 3.85 -46.46
N ALA A 321 5.05 3.98 -46.37
CA ALA A 321 4.23 4.22 -47.56
C ALA A 321 4.52 5.55 -48.24
N VAL A 322 4.80 6.60 -47.46
CA VAL A 322 5.18 7.95 -48.00
C VAL A 322 6.56 7.86 -48.65
N ALA A 323 7.53 7.18 -48.01
CA ALA A 323 8.89 7.02 -48.59
C ALA A 323 8.88 6.28 -49.93
N GLU A 324 8.07 5.22 -50.05
CA GLU A 324 7.91 4.53 -51.34
C GLU A 324 7.32 5.44 -52.43
N LYS A 325 6.29 6.21 -52.11
CA LYS A 325 5.69 7.17 -53.08
C LYS A 325 6.60 8.32 -53.43
N ALA A 326 7.42 8.79 -52.50
CA ALA A 326 8.41 9.85 -52.72
C ALA A 326 9.65 9.34 -53.45
N ASN A 327 9.86 8.04 -53.59
CA ASN A 327 11.09 7.38 -54.02
C ASN A 327 12.31 7.96 -53.27
N GLY A 328 12.28 7.90 -51.92
CA GLY A 328 13.34 8.48 -51.11
C GLY A 328 13.11 8.33 -49.59
N VAL A 329 13.01 9.46 -48.90
CA VAL A 329 12.92 9.50 -47.43
C VAL A 329 11.61 10.18 -46.99
N ALA A 330 10.95 9.56 -46.01
CA ALA A 330 9.88 10.20 -45.24
C ALA A 330 10.30 10.37 -43.79
N MET A 331 10.11 11.58 -43.27
CA MET A 331 10.30 11.98 -41.87
C MET A 331 8.98 12.46 -41.33
N LEU A 332 8.33 11.67 -40.51
CA LEU A 332 7.04 12.04 -39.92
C LEU A 332 7.19 12.24 -38.40
N TYR A 333 6.71 13.41 -37.96
CA TYR A 333 6.66 13.74 -36.54
C TYR A 333 5.28 13.46 -35.98
N SER A 334 5.24 12.92 -34.75
CA SER A 334 4.03 12.72 -33.95
C SER A 334 4.40 12.62 -32.47
N ASP A 335 3.77 13.40 -31.61
CA ASP A 335 3.85 13.30 -30.14
C ASP A 335 5.27 13.10 -29.59
N GLY A 336 6.21 13.98 -29.96
CA GLY A 336 7.59 13.92 -29.48
C GLY A 336 8.48 12.88 -30.17
N ARG A 337 8.05 12.31 -31.28
CA ARG A 337 8.81 11.33 -32.07
C ARG A 337 8.94 11.75 -33.52
N VAL A 338 10.11 11.48 -34.08
CA VAL A 338 10.34 11.53 -35.54
C VAL A 338 10.57 10.11 -36.01
N VAL A 339 9.77 9.64 -36.95
CA VAL A 339 9.98 8.37 -37.65
C VAL A 339 10.58 8.67 -39.02
N ILE A 340 11.70 8.04 -39.32
CA ILE A 340 12.42 8.12 -40.60
C ILE A 340 12.25 6.79 -41.34
N ALA A 341 11.75 6.84 -42.55
CA ALA A 341 11.65 5.66 -43.43
C ALA A 341 12.27 5.94 -44.78
N THR A 342 12.84 4.92 -45.41
CA THR A 342 13.46 4.97 -46.75
C THR A 342 12.73 4.04 -47.70
N SER A 343 12.61 4.42 -48.98
CA SER A 343 12.08 3.56 -50.02
C SER A 343 13.04 2.42 -50.34
N GLU A 344 12.52 1.31 -50.82
CA GLU A 344 13.31 0.12 -51.14
C GLU A 344 14.33 0.36 -52.27
N SER A 345 13.91 1.13 -53.22
CA SER A 345 14.72 1.44 -54.43
C SER A 345 15.78 2.52 -54.22
N SER A 346 15.73 3.29 -53.09
CA SER A 346 16.64 4.44 -52.92
C SER A 346 18.06 4.08 -52.51
N GLY A 347 18.28 2.90 -51.92
CA GLY A 347 19.59 2.54 -51.35
C GLY A 347 20.00 3.37 -50.12
N LEU A 348 19.13 4.21 -49.63
CA LEU A 348 19.36 5.08 -48.46
C LEU A 348 19.22 4.33 -47.13
N ASP A 349 19.91 4.79 -46.07
CA ASP A 349 19.93 4.15 -44.75
C ASP A 349 19.33 5.06 -43.67
N ALA A 350 18.09 4.75 -43.25
CA ALA A 350 17.40 5.46 -42.20
C ALA A 350 18.12 5.40 -40.84
N GLY A 351 18.81 4.29 -40.55
CA GLY A 351 19.59 4.11 -39.33
C GLY A 351 20.83 5.02 -39.31
N ALA A 352 21.49 5.21 -40.46
CA ALA A 352 22.60 6.16 -40.58
C ALA A 352 22.13 7.60 -40.40
N MET A 353 20.97 7.97 -40.98
CA MET A 353 20.33 9.27 -40.79
C MET A 353 20.00 9.53 -39.33
N ALA A 354 19.41 8.55 -38.67
CA ALA A 354 19.09 8.67 -37.24
C ALA A 354 20.34 8.85 -36.36
N ARG A 355 21.43 8.14 -36.64
CA ARG A 355 22.71 8.33 -35.93
C ARG A 355 23.27 9.74 -36.11
N GLU A 356 23.25 10.27 -37.30
CA GLU A 356 23.74 11.64 -37.59
C GLU A 356 22.91 12.70 -36.86
N ILE A 357 21.59 12.57 -36.90
CA ILE A 357 20.66 13.47 -36.13
C ILE A 357 20.92 13.37 -34.63
N THR A 358 21.07 12.14 -34.09
CA THR A 358 21.40 11.91 -32.68
C THR A 358 22.69 12.62 -32.27
N THR A 359 23.71 12.53 -33.11
CA THR A 359 25.01 13.16 -32.85
C THR A 359 24.92 14.69 -32.86
N ARG A 360 24.13 15.28 -33.75
CA ARG A 360 24.05 16.76 -33.92
C ARG A 360 23.04 17.43 -33.00
N LEU A 361 21.89 16.79 -32.77
CA LEU A 361 20.78 17.39 -32.02
C LEU A 361 20.59 16.78 -30.62
N GLY A 362 21.36 15.77 -30.25
CA GLY A 362 21.25 15.12 -28.93
C GLY A 362 19.97 14.30 -28.70
N LEU A 363 19.19 14.05 -29.77
CA LEU A 363 17.99 13.23 -29.71
C LEU A 363 18.35 11.77 -29.44
N LYS A 364 17.45 11.00 -28.83
CA LYS A 364 17.68 9.57 -28.52
C LYS A 364 16.89 8.71 -29.47
N GLY A 365 17.53 7.71 -30.07
CA GLY A 365 16.84 6.77 -30.94
C GLY A 365 17.75 5.90 -31.76
N GLY A 366 17.19 5.22 -32.77
CA GLY A 366 17.88 4.32 -33.68
C GLY A 366 16.90 3.49 -34.46
N GLY A 367 17.43 2.55 -35.25
CA GLY A 367 16.65 1.64 -36.06
C GLY A 367 17.56 0.87 -37.03
N ASN A 368 16.98 0.45 -38.12
CA ASN A 368 17.69 -0.24 -39.21
C ASN A 368 17.71 0.62 -40.48
N ALA A 369 18.27 0.07 -41.57
CA ALA A 369 18.39 0.82 -42.83
C ALA A 369 17.04 1.24 -43.44
N ARG A 370 15.97 0.48 -43.19
CA ARG A 370 14.62 0.79 -43.74
C ARG A 370 13.81 1.75 -42.89
N GLN A 371 13.96 1.70 -41.57
CA GLN A 371 13.20 2.51 -40.66
C GLN A 371 13.95 2.75 -39.37
N SER A 372 13.91 3.98 -38.89
CA SER A 372 14.43 4.41 -37.59
C SER A 372 13.47 5.37 -36.89
N GLN A 373 13.69 5.56 -35.60
CA GLN A 373 12.85 6.41 -34.76
C GLN A 373 13.71 7.19 -33.79
N LEU A 374 13.39 8.47 -33.64
CA LEU A 374 14.00 9.40 -32.67
C LEU A 374 12.92 9.85 -31.68
N GLY A 375 13.26 9.85 -30.39
CA GLY A 375 12.40 10.32 -29.31
C GLY A 375 12.93 11.60 -28.70
N GLY A 376 12.00 12.37 -28.07
CA GLY A 376 12.31 13.65 -27.43
C GLY A 376 12.45 14.82 -28.38
N ALA A 377 12.01 14.68 -29.64
CA ALA A 377 11.99 15.76 -30.61
C ALA A 377 10.80 16.70 -30.38
N THR A 378 10.95 17.97 -30.78
CA THR A 378 9.82 18.91 -30.92
C THR A 378 9.43 19.01 -32.39
N SER A 379 8.21 19.52 -32.69
CA SER A 379 7.77 19.75 -34.06
C SER A 379 8.70 20.73 -34.80
N GLU A 380 9.26 21.70 -34.10
CA GLU A 380 10.21 22.69 -34.66
C GLU A 380 11.53 22.02 -35.08
N GLN A 381 12.01 21.03 -34.32
CA GLN A 381 13.22 20.28 -34.64
C GLN A 381 13.08 19.37 -35.87
N LEU A 382 11.85 19.08 -36.32
CA LEU A 382 11.63 18.30 -37.54
C LEU A 382 12.30 18.99 -38.77
N SER A 383 12.23 20.30 -38.87
CA SER A 383 12.86 21.08 -39.95
C SER A 383 14.39 20.94 -39.91
N GLU A 384 15.00 21.01 -38.73
CA GLU A 384 16.45 20.80 -38.55
C GLU A 384 16.88 19.38 -38.91
N CYS A 385 16.07 18.39 -38.47
CA CYS A 385 16.29 17.01 -38.84
C CYS A 385 16.23 16.79 -40.35
N ALA A 386 15.25 17.41 -41.02
CA ALA A 386 15.09 17.35 -42.48
C ALA A 386 16.26 18.01 -43.25
N GLU A 387 16.83 19.10 -42.73
CA GLU A 387 18.03 19.71 -43.30
C GLU A 387 19.25 18.80 -43.19
N ILE A 388 19.44 18.15 -42.04
CA ILE A 388 20.56 17.17 -41.84
C ILE A 388 20.43 16.07 -42.85
N VAL A 389 19.24 15.44 -42.94
CA VAL A 389 18.98 14.34 -43.89
C VAL A 389 19.14 14.82 -45.34
N GLY A 390 18.66 16.00 -45.66
CA GLY A 390 18.81 16.57 -47.01
C GLY A 390 20.26 16.74 -47.47
N ARG A 391 21.16 17.13 -46.57
CA ARG A 391 22.62 17.19 -46.84
C ARG A 391 23.23 15.80 -47.05
N MET A 392 22.79 14.82 -46.30
CA MET A 392 23.25 13.42 -46.47
C MET A 392 22.84 12.83 -47.82
N MET A 393 21.62 13.19 -48.30
CA MET A 393 21.10 12.74 -49.59
C MET A 393 21.77 13.45 -50.77
N GLY A 394 22.27 14.68 -50.61
CA GLY A 394 22.91 15.47 -51.66
C GLY A 394 24.42 15.22 -51.85
N ASN A 395 25.04 14.55 -50.90
CA ASN A 395 26.49 14.25 -50.92
C ASN A 395 26.82 12.78 -51.29
N GLY A 396 25.84 12.01 -51.71
CA GLY A 396 25.96 10.59 -52.12
C GLY A 396 26.04 10.42 -53.63
#